data_104907b94f3196cef91f557b3c905eb2
#
_entry.id   104907b94f3196cef91f557b3c905eb2
#
_cell.length_a   1.000
_cell.length_b   1.000
_cell.length_c   1.000
_cell.angle_alpha   90.00
_cell.angle_beta   90.00
_cell.angle_gamma   90.00
#
_symmetry.space_group_name_H-M   'P 1'
#
loop_
_entity.id
_entity.type
_entity.pdbx_description
1 polymer ?
#
loop_
_entity_poly.entity_id
_entity_poly.type
_entity_poly.pdbx_seq_one_letter_code
_entity_poly.pdbx_strand_id
1 'polypeptide(L)'
;WPLTADKYASWLAATHGQCINIFPDYETFGEHHWPETGIHDFLKHLPKEILKWENLHMATPSEVIAKYAPVGEIDVPELGGTVSWADLERDASCWLGNTMQWAYYTSLKRLEPLVKEAEDEDLVRIWRYLQTSDHLYYMFTAGGAPGEVHSYFSPFNSPLDAYVTAQSVILDFENRVRFASITANEPFLFYKGVGEKYYTGIMAWSLKGFINALKKVEMKSIEFHNDRGDLEKWAETSLQDRLLARQLRKIRLSKIKGEELRKLIVETVKKRFNKLNQLTQTITKYF
;
A
#
# COMPACT_ATOMS: atom_id res chain seq x y z
N TRP A 1 37.38 20.38 -13.04
CA TRP A 1 36.53 21.31 -13.77
C TRP A 1 35.08 20.95 -13.55
N PRO A 2 34.34 21.81 -12.88
CA PRO A 2 32.94 21.56 -12.64
C PRO A 2 32.11 21.85 -13.91
N LEU A 3 31.07 21.06 -14.14
CA LEU A 3 30.04 21.37 -15.11
C LEU A 3 29.28 22.60 -14.60
N THR A 4 29.25 23.69 -15.37
CA THR A 4 28.53 24.90 -15.00
C THR A 4 27.06 24.85 -15.45
N ALA A 5 26.19 25.59 -14.78
CA ALA A 5 24.75 25.59 -15.05
C ALA A 5 24.41 26.07 -16.46
N ASP A 6 25.14 27.09 -16.96
CA ASP A 6 24.98 27.61 -18.33
C ASP A 6 25.35 26.56 -19.38
N LYS A 7 26.45 25.83 -19.17
CA LYS A 7 26.87 24.76 -20.07
C LYS A 7 25.87 23.60 -20.07
N TYR A 8 25.37 23.20 -18.90
CA TYR A 8 24.36 22.16 -18.82
C TYR A 8 23.06 22.60 -19.53
N ALA A 9 22.61 23.85 -19.30
CA ALA A 9 21.44 24.41 -19.98
C ALA A 9 21.63 24.44 -21.51
N SER A 10 22.84 24.74 -22.01
CA SER A 10 23.13 24.70 -23.45
C SER A 10 23.03 23.30 -24.04
N TRP A 11 23.40 22.25 -23.30
CA TRP A 11 23.22 20.87 -23.71
C TRP A 11 21.75 20.47 -23.78
N LEU A 12 20.95 20.89 -22.78
CA LEU A 12 19.50 20.70 -22.80
C LEU A 12 18.87 21.37 -24.03
N ALA A 13 19.26 22.61 -24.31
CA ALA A 13 18.74 23.36 -25.46
C ALA A 13 19.11 22.74 -26.82
N ALA A 14 20.22 22.04 -26.90
CA ALA A 14 20.65 21.33 -28.10
C ALA A 14 20.01 19.94 -28.23
N THR A 15 19.31 19.44 -27.22
CA THR A 15 18.67 18.11 -27.24
C THR A 15 17.37 18.18 -28.05
N HIS A 16 17.24 17.27 -29.02
CA HIS A 16 16.01 17.14 -29.80
C HIS A 16 14.93 16.38 -29.06
N GLY A 17 13.67 16.80 -29.28
CA GLY A 17 12.51 16.14 -28.68
C GLY A 17 11.46 17.13 -28.18
N GLN A 18 10.42 16.58 -27.55
CA GLN A 18 9.31 17.39 -27.01
C GLN A 18 9.45 17.66 -25.51
N CYS A 19 10.10 16.76 -24.77
CA CYS A 19 10.43 16.93 -23.37
C CYS A 19 11.75 16.25 -23.01
N ILE A 20 12.37 16.71 -21.95
CA ILE A 20 13.56 16.14 -21.35
C ILE A 20 13.24 15.87 -19.88
N ASN A 21 13.39 14.62 -19.47
CA ASN A 21 13.22 14.24 -18.08
C ASN A 21 14.57 14.32 -17.35
N ILE A 22 14.60 15.04 -16.23
CA ILE A 22 15.78 15.18 -15.37
C ILE A 22 15.47 14.52 -14.03
N PHE A 23 16.12 13.39 -13.75
CA PHE A 23 15.93 12.56 -12.56
C PHE A 23 17.24 12.34 -11.81
N PRO A 24 17.84 13.36 -11.20
CA PRO A 24 18.99 13.17 -10.33
C PRO A 24 18.56 12.68 -8.95
N ASP A 25 19.42 11.90 -8.32
CA ASP A 25 19.29 11.57 -6.90
C ASP A 25 19.47 12.82 -6.04
N TYR A 26 18.70 12.93 -4.95
CA TYR A 26 18.82 14.06 -4.02
C TYR A 26 20.21 14.15 -3.38
N GLU A 27 20.81 13.01 -3.10
CA GLU A 27 22.14 12.85 -2.52
C GLU A 27 23.25 13.46 -3.41
N THR A 28 22.97 13.68 -4.68
CA THR A 28 23.87 14.43 -5.58
C THR A 28 24.20 15.81 -4.97
N PHE A 29 23.24 16.46 -4.29
CA PHE A 29 23.35 17.81 -3.79
C PHE A 29 23.65 17.87 -2.28
N GLY A 30 24.82 17.45 -1.87
CA GLY A 30 25.30 17.58 -0.52
C GLY A 30 25.92 16.33 0.08
N GLU A 31 25.74 15.16 -0.53
CA GLU A 31 26.35 13.90 -0.10
C GLU A 31 27.39 13.42 -1.12
N HIS A 32 26.99 13.19 -2.39
CA HIS A 32 27.94 12.81 -3.44
C HIS A 32 28.82 13.98 -3.89
N HIS A 33 28.26 15.18 -3.89
CA HIS A 33 28.95 16.42 -4.14
C HIS A 33 28.75 17.38 -2.97
N TRP A 34 29.81 17.62 -2.20
CA TRP A 34 29.80 18.51 -1.05
C TRP A 34 29.66 19.98 -1.46
N PRO A 35 29.23 20.89 -0.57
CA PRO A 35 29.05 22.32 -0.87
C PRO A 35 30.29 22.95 -1.52
N GLU A 36 31.50 22.55 -1.12
CA GLU A 36 32.78 23.06 -1.59
C GLU A 36 33.02 22.78 -3.08
N THR A 37 32.32 21.81 -3.67
CA THR A 37 32.37 21.52 -5.12
C THR A 37 31.61 22.57 -5.94
N GLY A 38 30.82 23.43 -5.32
CA GLY A 38 29.93 24.38 -5.99
C GLY A 38 28.60 23.78 -6.48
N ILE A 39 28.25 22.56 -6.03
CA ILE A 39 27.02 21.88 -6.51
C ILE A 39 25.74 22.65 -6.11
N HIS A 40 25.72 23.30 -4.95
CA HIS A 40 24.59 24.12 -4.52
C HIS A 40 24.46 25.40 -5.36
N ASP A 41 25.57 26.01 -5.76
CA ASP A 41 25.55 27.15 -6.68
C ASP A 41 25.09 26.72 -8.08
N PHE A 42 25.53 25.57 -8.55
CA PHE A 42 24.99 24.96 -9.79
C PHE A 42 23.46 24.84 -9.72
N LEU A 43 22.91 24.21 -8.69
CA LEU A 43 21.46 24.03 -8.53
C LEU A 43 20.71 25.37 -8.44
N LYS A 44 21.26 26.34 -7.72
CA LYS A 44 20.69 27.70 -7.58
C LYS A 44 20.61 28.46 -8.90
N HIS A 45 21.59 28.29 -9.78
CA HIS A 45 21.65 29.00 -11.06
C HIS A 45 20.96 28.25 -12.19
N LEU A 46 20.86 26.91 -12.13
CA LEU A 46 20.35 26.10 -13.22
C LEU A 46 18.97 26.53 -13.76
N PRO A 47 17.95 26.82 -12.94
CA PRO A 47 16.65 27.24 -13.46
C PRO A 47 16.73 28.52 -14.30
N LYS A 48 17.54 29.50 -13.86
CA LYS A 48 17.71 30.76 -14.58
C LYS A 48 18.43 30.58 -15.90
N GLU A 49 19.43 29.69 -15.93
CA GLU A 49 20.19 29.39 -17.16
C GLU A 49 19.32 28.64 -18.18
N ILE A 50 18.45 27.70 -17.73
CA ILE A 50 17.48 27.02 -18.60
C ILE A 50 16.51 28.05 -19.22
N LEU A 51 15.96 28.97 -18.41
CA LEU A 51 14.96 29.94 -18.88
C LEU A 51 15.52 31.05 -19.81
N LYS A 52 16.82 31.11 -20.05
CA LYS A 52 17.41 32.00 -21.09
C LYS A 52 17.18 31.45 -22.52
N TRP A 53 16.86 30.15 -22.65
CA TRP A 53 16.66 29.50 -23.93
C TRP A 53 15.19 29.51 -24.33
N GLU A 54 14.85 30.12 -25.45
CA GLU A 54 13.46 30.25 -25.92
C GLU A 54 12.77 28.90 -26.17
N ASN A 55 13.56 27.86 -26.50
CA ASN A 55 13.06 26.51 -26.76
C ASN A 55 12.95 25.64 -25.50
N LEU A 56 13.28 26.16 -24.32
CA LEU A 56 13.17 25.42 -23.06
C LEU A 56 12.13 26.03 -22.12
N HIS A 57 11.31 25.15 -21.52
CA HIS A 57 10.35 25.53 -20.49
C HIS A 57 10.41 24.53 -19.33
N MET A 58 10.35 25.01 -18.10
CA MET A 58 10.14 24.15 -16.93
C MET A 58 8.68 23.72 -16.89
N ALA A 59 8.44 22.43 -16.72
CA ALA A 59 7.11 21.85 -16.66
C ALA A 59 7.04 20.71 -15.63
N THR A 60 5.88 20.54 -15.02
CA THR A 60 5.58 19.35 -14.22
C THR A 60 5.21 18.17 -15.13
N PRO A 61 5.33 16.92 -14.66
CA PRO A 61 4.89 15.76 -15.42
C PRO A 61 3.43 15.86 -15.88
N SER A 62 2.54 16.42 -15.04
CA SER A 62 1.12 16.58 -15.39
C SER A 62 0.91 17.57 -16.55
N GLU A 63 1.67 18.65 -16.59
CA GLU A 63 1.62 19.63 -17.70
C GLU A 63 2.14 19.01 -19.00
N VAL A 64 3.20 18.21 -18.92
CA VAL A 64 3.74 17.51 -20.11
C VAL A 64 2.72 16.52 -20.67
N ILE A 65 2.09 15.70 -19.82
CA ILE A 65 1.05 14.73 -20.24
C ILE A 65 -0.17 15.44 -20.84
N ALA A 66 -0.56 16.59 -20.30
CA ALA A 66 -1.67 17.38 -20.85
C ALA A 66 -1.35 18.00 -22.22
N LYS A 67 -0.06 18.30 -22.47
CA LYS A 67 0.39 19.00 -23.70
C LYS A 67 0.75 18.04 -24.83
N TYR A 68 1.33 16.89 -24.52
CA TYR A 68 1.88 15.96 -25.50
C TYR A 68 1.22 14.59 -25.37
N ALA A 69 0.80 14.02 -26.50
CA ALA A 69 0.29 12.66 -26.55
C ALA A 69 1.45 11.64 -26.34
N PRO A 70 1.16 10.47 -25.77
CA PRO A 70 2.13 9.37 -25.74
C PRO A 70 2.60 9.00 -27.13
N VAL A 71 3.91 8.76 -27.28
CA VAL A 71 4.52 8.39 -28.56
C VAL A 71 4.81 6.90 -28.68
N GLY A 72 4.64 6.14 -27.58
CA GLY A 72 4.85 4.69 -27.52
C GLY A 72 4.74 4.16 -26.11
N GLU A 73 4.95 2.86 -25.99
CA GLU A 73 5.02 2.12 -24.73
C GLU A 73 6.41 1.55 -24.55
N ILE A 74 6.83 1.41 -23.29
CA ILE A 74 8.05 0.69 -22.91
C ILE A 74 7.59 -0.55 -22.15
N ASP A 75 7.81 -1.72 -22.75
CA ASP A 75 7.48 -3.00 -22.11
C ASP A 75 8.65 -3.44 -21.21
N VAL A 76 8.48 -3.24 -19.92
CA VAL A 76 9.48 -3.63 -18.90
C VAL A 76 9.75 -5.14 -18.89
N PRO A 77 8.75 -6.04 -19.02
CA PRO A 77 8.97 -7.47 -19.16
C PRO A 77 9.84 -7.85 -20.38
N GLU A 78 9.64 -7.21 -21.54
CA GLU A 78 10.46 -7.44 -22.73
C GLU A 78 11.92 -6.99 -22.54
N LEU A 79 12.17 -6.01 -21.66
CA LEU A 79 13.51 -5.56 -21.28
C LEU A 79 14.19 -6.45 -20.22
N GLY A 80 13.59 -7.60 -19.86
CA GLY A 80 14.12 -8.51 -18.85
C GLY A 80 13.62 -8.26 -17.44
N GLY A 81 12.60 -7.41 -17.26
CA GLY A 81 11.99 -7.11 -15.97
C GLY A 81 12.41 -5.77 -15.37
N THR A 82 12.24 -5.62 -14.07
CA THR A 82 12.56 -4.39 -13.34
C THR A 82 14.07 -4.11 -13.37
N VAL A 83 14.44 -2.90 -13.76
CA VAL A 83 15.84 -2.45 -13.83
C VAL A 83 16.16 -1.57 -12.64
N SER A 84 17.34 -1.78 -12.04
CA SER A 84 17.87 -0.97 -10.93
C SER A 84 19.38 -0.74 -11.13
N TRP A 85 19.90 0.33 -10.55
CA TRP A 85 21.34 0.56 -10.44
C TRP A 85 21.95 -0.08 -9.19
N ALA A 86 21.11 -0.52 -8.24
CA ALA A 86 21.50 -0.76 -6.85
C ALA A 86 22.36 -2.01 -6.61
N ASP A 87 22.43 -2.95 -7.53
CA ASP A 87 23.25 -4.16 -7.42
C ASP A 87 23.96 -4.52 -8.75
N LEU A 88 24.65 -5.65 -8.74
CA LEU A 88 25.37 -6.15 -9.94
C LEU A 88 24.39 -6.71 -10.97
N GLU A 89 23.28 -7.29 -10.53
CA GLU A 89 22.24 -7.87 -11.35
C GLU A 89 21.40 -6.80 -12.05
N ARG A 90 21.41 -5.56 -11.54
CA ARG A 90 20.67 -4.42 -12.10
C ARG A 90 19.16 -4.63 -12.13
N ASP A 91 18.63 -5.37 -11.16
CA ASP A 91 17.22 -5.68 -11.01
C ASP A 91 16.70 -5.29 -9.60
N ALA A 92 15.59 -5.90 -9.15
CA ALA A 92 15.00 -5.63 -7.85
C ALA A 92 15.54 -6.54 -6.72
N SER A 93 16.62 -7.30 -6.93
CA SER A 93 17.11 -8.28 -5.95
C SER A 93 17.63 -7.66 -4.66
N CYS A 94 18.08 -6.40 -4.69
CA CYS A 94 18.40 -5.65 -3.47
C CYS A 94 17.23 -5.54 -2.49
N TRP A 95 16.00 -5.58 -2.97
CA TRP A 95 14.77 -5.46 -2.15
C TRP A 95 13.98 -6.75 -2.06
N LEU A 96 14.08 -7.64 -3.06
CA LEU A 96 13.27 -8.86 -3.17
C LEU A 96 14.12 -10.09 -3.52
N GLY A 97 15.41 -10.11 -3.18
CA GLY A 97 16.35 -11.17 -3.55
C GLY A 97 16.41 -12.34 -2.58
N ASN A 98 15.87 -12.22 -1.37
CA ASN A 98 15.96 -13.29 -0.37
C ASN A 98 14.63 -13.55 0.36
N THR A 99 14.58 -14.64 1.13
CA THR A 99 13.36 -15.09 1.82
C THR A 99 12.88 -14.13 2.91
N MET A 100 13.78 -13.42 3.60
CA MET A 100 13.40 -12.43 4.62
C MET A 100 12.67 -11.24 3.98
N GLN A 101 13.19 -10.73 2.88
CA GLN A 101 12.59 -9.65 2.10
C GLN A 101 11.20 -10.05 1.58
N TRP A 102 11.07 -11.24 1.00
CA TRP A 102 9.78 -11.75 0.53
C TRP A 102 8.77 -11.97 1.66
N ALA A 103 9.20 -12.48 2.81
CA ALA A 103 8.33 -12.66 3.97
C ALA A 103 7.80 -11.32 4.48
N TYR A 104 8.66 -10.29 4.57
CA TYR A 104 8.27 -8.95 4.95
C TYR A 104 7.28 -8.33 3.95
N TYR A 105 7.63 -8.34 2.66
CA TYR A 105 6.78 -7.80 1.59
C TYR A 105 5.40 -8.47 1.55
N THR A 106 5.36 -9.80 1.63
CA THR A 106 4.11 -10.57 1.64
C THR A 106 3.24 -10.23 2.84
N SER A 107 3.85 -10.03 4.02
CA SER A 107 3.13 -9.62 5.23
C SER A 107 2.46 -8.26 5.04
N LEU A 108 3.16 -7.28 4.47
CA LEU A 108 2.59 -5.97 4.15
C LEU A 108 1.44 -6.05 3.13
N LYS A 109 1.59 -6.85 2.08
CA LYS A 109 0.55 -7.04 1.06
C LYS A 109 -0.69 -7.70 1.64
N ARG A 110 -0.52 -8.69 2.52
CA ARG A 110 -1.62 -9.36 3.20
C ARG A 110 -2.43 -8.42 4.09
N LEU A 111 -1.79 -7.41 4.71
CA LEU A 111 -2.45 -6.44 5.59
C LEU A 111 -3.23 -5.36 4.82
N GLU A 112 -2.94 -5.13 3.56
CA GLU A 112 -3.55 -4.06 2.75
C GLU A 112 -5.09 -4.03 2.81
N PRO A 113 -5.82 -5.14 2.53
CA PRO A 113 -7.28 -5.11 2.57
C PRO A 113 -7.81 -4.80 3.97
N LEU A 114 -7.18 -5.32 5.02
CA LEU A 114 -7.59 -5.09 6.40
C LEU A 114 -7.39 -3.63 6.82
N VAL A 115 -6.26 -3.03 6.45
CA VAL A 115 -5.97 -1.61 6.71
C VAL A 115 -6.97 -0.70 6.00
N LYS A 116 -7.30 -1.01 4.74
CA LYS A 116 -8.29 -0.25 3.96
C LYS A 116 -9.70 -0.39 4.53
N GLU A 117 -10.09 -1.57 5.01
CA GLU A 117 -11.38 -1.81 5.66
C GLU A 117 -11.50 -1.14 7.03
N ALA A 118 -10.38 -0.94 7.74
CA ALA A 118 -10.40 -0.27 9.04
C ALA A 118 -10.86 1.19 8.95
N GLU A 119 -10.71 1.85 7.78
CA GLU A 119 -11.06 3.27 7.55
C GLU A 119 -10.49 4.19 8.65
N ASP A 120 -9.25 3.89 9.08
CA ASP A 120 -8.51 4.60 10.10
C ASP A 120 -7.28 5.24 9.46
N GLU A 121 -7.23 6.57 9.45
CA GLU A 121 -6.18 7.33 8.77
C GLU A 121 -4.81 7.10 9.41
N ASP A 122 -4.73 6.89 10.72
CA ASP A 122 -3.48 6.61 11.41
C ASP A 122 -2.94 5.24 11.05
N LEU A 123 -3.80 4.22 10.98
CA LEU A 123 -3.40 2.89 10.51
C LEU A 123 -2.94 2.91 9.05
N VAL A 124 -3.64 3.65 8.17
CA VAL A 124 -3.22 3.83 6.77
C VAL A 124 -1.86 4.51 6.69
N ARG A 125 -1.62 5.55 7.51
CA ARG A 125 -0.34 6.25 7.56
C ARG A 125 0.79 5.34 8.02
N ILE A 126 0.60 4.58 9.09
CA ILE A 126 1.59 3.62 9.58
C ILE A 126 1.90 2.56 8.50
N TRP A 127 0.87 1.99 7.87
CA TRP A 127 1.04 1.02 6.80
C TRP A 127 1.86 1.57 5.63
N ARG A 128 1.67 2.84 5.27
CA ARG A 128 2.48 3.51 4.24
C ARG A 128 3.94 3.66 4.65
N TYR A 129 4.23 4.03 5.89
CA TYR A 129 5.60 4.09 6.40
C TYR A 129 6.28 2.72 6.40
N LEU A 130 5.56 1.65 6.72
CA LEU A 130 6.09 0.29 6.67
C LEU A 130 6.44 -0.17 5.24
N GLN A 131 5.97 0.53 4.20
CA GLN A 131 6.30 0.24 2.79
C GLN A 131 7.56 0.97 2.30
N THR A 132 8.25 1.73 3.15
CA THR A 132 9.53 2.36 2.79
C THR A 132 10.52 1.28 2.35
N SER A 133 11.13 1.48 1.19
CA SER A 133 12.00 0.48 0.55
C SER A 133 13.23 0.12 1.39
N ASP A 134 13.71 1.05 2.22
CA ASP A 134 14.84 0.84 3.11
C ASP A 134 14.65 -0.35 4.05
N HIS A 135 13.42 -0.61 4.52
CA HIS A 135 13.15 -1.78 5.36
C HIS A 135 13.50 -3.09 4.65
N LEU A 136 13.25 -3.18 3.34
CA LEU A 136 13.65 -4.33 2.53
C LEU A 136 15.15 -4.31 2.24
N TYR A 137 15.71 -3.14 1.93
CA TYR A 137 17.12 -2.98 1.61
C TYR A 137 18.04 -3.38 2.78
N TYR A 138 17.68 -3.05 4.01
CA TYR A 138 18.42 -3.46 5.21
C TYR A 138 18.43 -4.98 5.44
N MET A 139 17.57 -5.74 4.80
CA MET A 139 17.55 -7.21 4.82
C MET A 139 18.36 -7.85 3.68
N PHE A 140 19.03 -7.05 2.84
CA PHE A 140 19.85 -7.52 1.74
C PHE A 140 21.04 -8.34 2.23
N THR A 141 21.30 -9.49 1.57
CA THR A 141 22.32 -10.46 2.01
C THR A 141 23.42 -10.72 0.99
N ALA A 142 23.24 -10.32 -0.28
CA ALA A 142 24.29 -10.48 -1.29
C ALA A 142 25.36 -9.39 -1.14
N GLY A 143 26.60 -9.71 -1.44
CA GLY A 143 27.71 -8.76 -1.45
C GLY A 143 27.97 -8.18 -2.84
N GLY A 144 28.77 -7.11 -2.88
CA GLY A 144 29.28 -6.55 -4.16
C GLY A 144 28.50 -5.38 -4.72
N ALA A 145 27.42 -4.94 -4.07
CA ALA A 145 26.76 -3.68 -4.41
C ALA A 145 27.67 -2.48 -4.11
N PRO A 146 27.52 -1.33 -4.78
CA PRO A 146 28.23 -0.11 -4.42
C PRO A 146 27.91 0.29 -2.97
N GLY A 147 28.86 0.05 -2.05
CA GLY A 147 28.68 0.21 -0.62
C GLY A 147 28.01 -1.03 0.01
N GLU A 148 28.68 -1.60 0.98
CA GLU A 148 28.06 -2.65 1.78
C GLU A 148 26.92 -2.04 2.58
N VAL A 149 25.68 -2.46 2.30
CA VAL A 149 24.46 -1.91 2.90
C VAL A 149 24.56 -1.76 4.41
N HIS A 150 25.10 -2.78 5.09
CA HIS A 150 25.17 -2.80 6.55
C HIS A 150 26.30 -1.96 7.13
N SER A 151 27.35 -1.70 6.39
CA SER A 151 28.44 -0.84 6.86
C SER A 151 28.17 0.64 6.60
N TYR A 152 27.30 0.98 5.64
CA TYR A 152 27.09 2.35 5.22
C TYR A 152 25.68 2.89 5.49
N PHE A 153 24.64 2.12 5.15
CA PHE A 153 23.25 2.61 5.17
C PHE A 153 22.42 2.07 6.33
N SER A 154 22.68 0.83 6.78
CA SER A 154 21.81 0.18 7.75
C SER A 154 22.12 0.61 9.19
N PRO A 155 21.10 0.99 9.99
CA PRO A 155 21.25 1.17 11.43
C PRO A 155 21.34 -0.15 12.20
N PHE A 156 21.21 -1.29 11.54
CA PHE A 156 21.21 -2.63 12.13
C PHE A 156 22.57 -3.30 11.94
N ASN A 157 22.94 -4.20 12.85
CA ASN A 157 24.21 -4.92 12.78
C ASN A 157 24.22 -6.03 11.73
N SER A 158 23.04 -6.53 11.34
CA SER A 158 22.91 -7.59 10.36
C SER A 158 21.55 -7.56 9.63
N PRO A 159 21.45 -8.21 8.45
CA PRO A 159 20.17 -8.41 7.78
C PRO A 159 19.11 -9.12 8.64
N LEU A 160 19.54 -10.05 9.48
CA LEU A 160 18.66 -10.76 10.39
C LEU A 160 18.10 -9.85 11.48
N ASP A 161 18.91 -8.97 12.07
CA ASP A 161 18.44 -7.99 13.07
C ASP A 161 17.41 -7.03 12.45
N ALA A 162 17.66 -6.57 11.22
CA ALA A 162 16.72 -5.75 10.48
C ALA A 162 15.38 -6.49 10.28
N TYR A 163 15.45 -7.76 9.85
CA TYR A 163 14.26 -8.59 9.63
C TYR A 163 13.46 -8.84 10.91
N VAL A 164 14.13 -9.25 12.00
CA VAL A 164 13.47 -9.53 13.28
C VAL A 164 12.79 -8.29 13.83
N THR A 165 13.45 -7.14 13.76
CA THR A 165 12.88 -5.86 14.21
C THR A 165 11.66 -5.49 13.36
N ALA A 166 11.79 -5.52 12.04
CA ALA A 166 10.70 -5.17 11.12
C ALA A 166 9.50 -6.11 11.26
N GLN A 167 9.72 -7.42 11.41
CA GLN A 167 8.64 -8.38 11.62
C GLN A 167 7.94 -8.19 12.97
N SER A 168 8.67 -7.81 14.02
CA SER A 168 8.08 -7.50 15.32
C SER A 168 7.15 -6.29 15.23
N VAL A 169 7.54 -5.26 14.47
CA VAL A 169 6.68 -4.09 14.21
C VAL A 169 5.45 -4.47 13.39
N ILE A 170 5.61 -5.32 12.36
CA ILE A 170 4.46 -5.81 11.58
C ILE A 170 3.48 -6.60 12.44
N LEU A 171 3.95 -7.46 13.33
CA LEU A 171 3.08 -8.22 14.23
C LEU A 171 2.27 -7.32 15.17
N ASP A 172 2.90 -6.31 15.78
CA ASP A 172 2.20 -5.31 16.58
C ASP A 172 1.16 -4.56 15.73
N PHE A 173 1.57 -4.11 14.56
CA PHE A 173 0.68 -3.40 13.64
C PHE A 173 -0.50 -4.26 13.17
N GLU A 174 -0.27 -5.54 12.83
CA GLU A 174 -1.33 -6.48 12.46
C GLU A 174 -2.35 -6.61 13.59
N ASN A 175 -1.91 -6.75 14.83
CA ASN A 175 -2.80 -6.82 15.98
C ASN A 175 -3.66 -5.54 16.09
N ARG A 176 -3.07 -4.35 15.96
CA ARG A 176 -3.82 -3.08 15.98
C ARG A 176 -4.89 -3.03 14.89
N VAL A 177 -4.55 -3.42 13.67
CA VAL A 177 -5.50 -3.45 12.54
C VAL A 177 -6.63 -4.45 12.80
N ARG A 178 -6.30 -5.65 13.29
CA ARG A 178 -7.29 -6.69 13.61
C ARG A 178 -8.26 -6.24 14.69
N PHE A 179 -7.77 -5.57 15.72
CA PHE A 179 -8.63 -5.03 16.79
C PHE A 179 -9.50 -3.87 16.30
N ALA A 180 -8.96 -2.95 15.50
CA ALA A 180 -9.71 -1.79 15.00
C ALA A 180 -10.89 -2.17 14.09
N SER A 181 -10.73 -3.24 13.29
CA SER A 181 -11.73 -3.67 12.29
C SER A 181 -12.58 -4.87 12.73
N ILE A 182 -12.17 -5.60 13.76
CA ILE A 182 -12.75 -6.90 14.19
C ILE A 182 -12.69 -7.89 13.03
N THR A 183 -11.45 -8.32 12.74
CA THR A 183 -11.13 -9.16 11.58
C THR A 183 -11.67 -10.57 11.71
N ALA A 184 -12.20 -11.09 10.63
CA ALA A 184 -12.63 -12.48 10.49
C ALA A 184 -11.44 -13.39 10.10
N ASN A 185 -11.51 -14.69 10.44
CA ASN A 185 -10.53 -15.66 10.02
C ASN A 185 -10.59 -15.91 8.49
N GLU A 186 -11.82 -15.89 7.93
CA GLU A 186 -12.07 -16.04 6.50
C GLU A 186 -13.00 -14.93 6.03
N PRO A 187 -12.80 -14.39 4.81
CA PRO A 187 -13.63 -13.30 4.30
C PRO A 187 -15.04 -13.77 4.01
N PHE A 188 -16.01 -12.85 4.10
CA PHE A 188 -17.34 -13.07 3.55
C PHE A 188 -17.36 -12.66 2.08
N LEU A 189 -17.70 -13.59 1.20
CA LEU A 189 -17.80 -13.37 -0.25
C LEU A 189 -19.27 -13.19 -0.64
N PHE A 190 -19.60 -12.06 -1.29
CA PHE A 190 -20.96 -11.76 -1.67
C PHE A 190 -21.31 -12.34 -3.05
N TYR A 191 -22.31 -13.23 -3.10
CA TYR A 191 -22.86 -13.86 -4.31
C TYR A 191 -24.34 -13.49 -4.51
N LYS A 192 -24.81 -13.47 -5.75
CA LYS A 192 -26.23 -13.30 -6.11
C LYS A 192 -26.94 -14.62 -6.43
N GLY A 193 -26.25 -15.74 -6.31
CA GLY A 193 -26.72 -17.10 -6.66
C GLY A 193 -25.61 -18.13 -6.47
N VAL A 194 -25.88 -19.38 -6.84
CA VAL A 194 -24.92 -20.49 -6.70
C VAL A 194 -23.94 -20.52 -7.87
N GLY A 195 -22.64 -20.59 -7.56
CA GLY A 195 -21.54 -20.71 -8.52
C GLY A 195 -20.78 -19.42 -8.78
N GLU A 196 -19.54 -19.53 -9.25
CA GLU A 196 -18.59 -18.42 -9.41
C GLU A 196 -19.10 -17.27 -10.28
N LYS A 197 -19.87 -17.57 -11.33
CA LYS A 197 -20.46 -16.55 -12.22
C LYS A 197 -21.39 -15.56 -11.50
N TYR A 198 -21.81 -15.86 -10.29
CA TYR A 198 -22.68 -15.00 -9.48
C TYR A 198 -21.90 -14.22 -8.42
N TYR A 199 -20.59 -14.34 -8.37
CA TYR A 199 -19.75 -13.52 -7.48
C TYR A 199 -19.89 -12.04 -7.85
N THR A 200 -20.08 -11.20 -6.83
CA THR A 200 -20.32 -9.76 -7.04
C THR A 200 -19.03 -8.93 -7.17
N GLY A 201 -17.86 -9.53 -6.94
CA GLY A 201 -16.61 -8.83 -6.79
C GLY A 201 -16.42 -8.16 -5.41
N ILE A 202 -17.41 -8.30 -4.52
CA ILE A 202 -17.39 -7.68 -3.18
C ILE A 202 -17.09 -8.76 -2.14
N MET A 203 -16.14 -8.47 -1.26
CA MET A 203 -15.80 -9.31 -0.10
C MET A 203 -15.58 -8.44 1.15
N ALA A 204 -15.64 -9.04 2.31
CA ALA A 204 -15.39 -8.40 3.58
C ALA A 204 -14.52 -9.28 4.47
N TRP A 205 -13.37 -8.75 4.90
CA TRP A 205 -12.41 -9.43 5.79
C TRP A 205 -12.65 -9.13 7.28
N SER A 206 -13.56 -8.22 7.57
CA SER A 206 -13.80 -7.74 8.93
C SER A 206 -15.26 -7.41 9.15
N LEU A 207 -15.66 -7.27 10.41
CA LEU A 207 -17.01 -6.83 10.77
C LEU A 207 -17.29 -5.41 10.24
N LYS A 208 -16.28 -4.52 10.28
CA LYS A 208 -16.38 -3.17 9.71
C LYS A 208 -16.54 -3.21 8.19
N GLY A 209 -15.69 -3.97 7.50
CA GLY A 209 -15.79 -4.18 6.05
C GLY A 209 -17.12 -4.79 5.63
N PHE A 210 -17.67 -5.72 6.43
CA PHE A 210 -18.98 -6.31 6.19
C PHE A 210 -20.12 -5.28 6.26
N ILE A 211 -20.09 -4.36 7.24
CA ILE A 211 -21.05 -3.24 7.34
C ILE A 211 -20.99 -2.38 6.06
N ASN A 212 -19.79 -2.09 5.57
CA ASN A 212 -19.60 -1.26 4.38
C ASN A 212 -20.01 -1.98 3.09
N ALA A 213 -19.75 -3.29 3.00
CA ALA A 213 -20.18 -4.12 1.88
C ALA A 213 -21.70 -4.22 1.80
N LEU A 214 -22.38 -4.41 2.94
CA LEU A 214 -23.86 -4.45 3.01
C LEU A 214 -24.54 -3.20 2.45
N LYS A 215 -23.90 -2.02 2.54
CA LYS A 215 -24.44 -0.77 1.98
C LYS A 215 -24.31 -0.69 0.46
N LYS A 216 -23.33 -1.40 -0.13
CA LYS A 216 -22.97 -1.30 -1.55
C LYS A 216 -23.51 -2.44 -2.40
N VAL A 217 -23.63 -3.63 -1.80
CA VAL A 217 -24.03 -4.83 -2.53
C VAL A 217 -25.52 -4.79 -2.92
N GLU A 218 -25.87 -5.37 -4.05
CA GLU A 218 -27.26 -5.47 -4.50
C GLU A 218 -28.13 -6.27 -3.50
N MET A 219 -29.40 -5.87 -3.38
CA MET A 219 -30.34 -6.51 -2.45
C MET A 219 -30.47 -8.01 -2.66
N LYS A 220 -30.45 -8.45 -3.93
CA LYS A 220 -30.48 -9.87 -4.32
C LYS A 220 -29.39 -10.70 -3.66
N SER A 221 -28.19 -10.13 -3.47
CA SER A 221 -27.09 -10.82 -2.77
C SER A 221 -27.37 -10.94 -1.27
N ILE A 222 -27.89 -9.91 -0.64
CA ILE A 222 -28.25 -9.96 0.79
C ILE A 222 -29.31 -11.01 1.05
N GLU A 223 -30.38 -11.01 0.25
CA GLU A 223 -31.46 -12.00 0.35
C GLU A 223 -30.96 -13.42 0.11
N PHE A 224 -30.14 -13.63 -0.92
CA PHE A 224 -29.55 -14.93 -1.24
C PHE A 224 -28.79 -15.50 -0.04
N HIS A 225 -27.90 -14.72 0.57
CA HIS A 225 -27.12 -15.18 1.71
C HIS A 225 -27.94 -15.31 2.99
N ASN A 226 -28.91 -14.38 3.21
CA ASN A 226 -29.77 -14.45 4.36
C ASN A 226 -30.65 -15.70 4.33
N ASP A 227 -31.28 -16.03 3.19
CA ASP A 227 -32.14 -17.21 3.06
C ASP A 227 -31.40 -18.53 3.30
N ARG A 228 -30.12 -18.59 2.93
CA ARG A 228 -29.24 -19.74 3.14
C ARG A 228 -28.68 -19.85 4.57
N GLY A 229 -28.74 -18.78 5.36
CA GLY A 229 -28.10 -18.70 6.66
C GLY A 229 -26.58 -18.49 6.61
N ASP A 230 -26.04 -18.03 5.46
CA ASP A 230 -24.60 -17.82 5.29
C ASP A 230 -24.08 -16.71 6.21
N LEU A 231 -24.89 -15.68 6.47
CA LEU A 231 -24.52 -14.54 7.33
C LEU A 231 -24.29 -14.99 8.79
N GLU A 232 -25.22 -15.78 9.32
CA GLU A 232 -25.09 -16.30 10.69
C GLU A 232 -23.95 -17.32 10.81
N LYS A 233 -23.77 -18.16 9.78
CA LYS A 233 -22.66 -19.12 9.72
C LYS A 233 -21.31 -18.40 9.74
N TRP A 234 -21.12 -17.41 8.92
CA TRP A 234 -19.89 -16.62 8.88
C TRP A 234 -19.61 -15.93 10.22
N ALA A 235 -20.65 -15.34 10.84
CA ALA A 235 -20.52 -14.74 12.16
C ALA A 235 -20.08 -15.74 13.21
N GLU A 236 -20.59 -16.98 13.17
CA GLU A 236 -20.23 -18.03 14.12
C GLU A 236 -18.84 -18.63 13.88
N THR A 237 -18.49 -18.91 12.61
CA THR A 237 -17.27 -19.65 12.29
C THR A 237 -16.06 -18.73 12.06
N SER A 238 -16.22 -17.65 11.30
CA SER A 238 -15.12 -16.79 10.88
C SER A 238 -14.87 -15.61 11.81
N LEU A 239 -15.92 -15.01 12.39
CA LEU A 239 -15.81 -13.98 13.43
C LEU A 239 -15.77 -14.58 14.85
N GLN A 240 -16.14 -15.86 15.02
CA GLN A 240 -16.30 -16.52 16.31
C GLN A 240 -17.28 -15.81 17.26
N ASP A 241 -18.26 -15.10 16.69
CA ASP A 241 -19.24 -14.30 17.42
C ASP A 241 -20.61 -14.98 17.45
N ARG A 242 -20.79 -15.86 18.42
CA ARG A 242 -22.05 -16.60 18.63
C ARG A 242 -23.24 -15.70 18.96
N LEU A 243 -22.99 -14.53 19.57
CA LEU A 243 -24.07 -13.58 19.88
C LEU A 243 -24.60 -12.92 18.63
N LEU A 244 -23.70 -12.46 17.75
CA LEU A 244 -24.08 -11.91 16.44
C LEU A 244 -24.77 -12.97 15.60
N ALA A 245 -24.23 -14.18 15.54
CA ALA A 245 -24.83 -15.31 14.79
C ALA A 245 -26.28 -15.57 15.21
N ARG A 246 -26.57 -15.60 16.52
CA ARG A 246 -27.94 -15.74 17.04
C ARG A 246 -28.86 -14.60 16.61
N GLN A 247 -28.37 -13.38 16.58
CA GLN A 247 -29.14 -12.21 16.15
C GLN A 247 -29.45 -12.28 14.65
N LEU A 248 -28.48 -12.60 13.80
CA LEU A 248 -28.67 -12.77 12.36
C LEU A 248 -29.64 -13.91 12.05
N ARG A 249 -29.54 -15.03 12.79
CA ARG A 249 -30.50 -16.13 12.67
C ARG A 249 -31.95 -15.70 12.98
N LYS A 250 -32.16 -14.86 14.02
CA LYS A 250 -33.50 -14.33 14.32
C LYS A 250 -34.03 -13.47 13.16
N ILE A 251 -33.16 -12.64 12.54
CA ILE A 251 -33.52 -11.84 11.38
C ILE A 251 -33.93 -12.75 10.22
N ARG A 252 -33.17 -13.79 9.89
CA ARG A 252 -33.55 -14.76 8.86
C ARG A 252 -34.90 -15.39 9.09
N LEU A 253 -35.17 -15.81 10.32
CA LEU A 253 -36.43 -16.47 10.71
C LEU A 253 -37.64 -15.52 10.69
N SER A 254 -37.44 -14.20 10.76
CA SER A 254 -38.52 -13.20 10.66
C SER A 254 -39.08 -13.06 9.25
N LYS A 255 -38.37 -13.61 8.22
CA LYS A 255 -38.77 -13.58 6.80
C LYS A 255 -38.91 -12.15 6.21
N ILE A 256 -38.33 -11.14 6.84
CA ILE A 256 -38.25 -9.77 6.33
C ILE A 256 -37.45 -9.78 5.03
N LYS A 257 -37.82 -8.94 4.05
CA LYS A 257 -37.19 -8.84 2.73
C LYS A 257 -36.93 -7.37 2.35
N GLY A 258 -36.20 -7.19 1.27
CA GLY A 258 -35.96 -5.86 0.68
C GLY A 258 -35.11 -4.96 1.57
N GLU A 259 -35.26 -3.66 1.40
CA GLU A 259 -34.43 -2.66 2.10
C GLU A 259 -34.64 -2.67 3.63
N GLU A 260 -35.78 -3.15 4.11
CA GLU A 260 -36.00 -3.35 5.55
C GLU A 260 -35.09 -4.43 6.11
N LEU A 261 -34.88 -5.53 5.37
CA LEU A 261 -33.92 -6.58 5.73
C LEU A 261 -32.50 -5.99 5.79
N ARG A 262 -32.07 -5.24 4.77
CA ARG A 262 -30.75 -4.59 4.74
C ARG A 262 -30.56 -3.71 5.97
N LYS A 263 -31.53 -2.83 6.24
CA LYS A 263 -31.47 -1.91 7.36
C LYS A 263 -31.31 -2.64 8.70
N LEU A 264 -32.11 -3.68 8.91
CA LEU A 264 -32.10 -4.47 10.14
C LEU A 264 -30.76 -5.21 10.34
N ILE A 265 -30.22 -5.81 9.27
CA ILE A 265 -28.90 -6.47 9.33
C ILE A 265 -27.81 -5.43 9.66
N VAL A 266 -27.77 -4.30 8.91
CA VAL A 266 -26.76 -3.25 9.11
C VAL A 266 -26.81 -2.69 10.53
N GLU A 267 -27.99 -2.40 11.06
CA GLU A 267 -28.15 -1.88 12.44
C GLU A 267 -27.68 -2.90 13.48
N THR A 268 -28.05 -4.18 13.30
CA THR A 268 -27.65 -5.26 14.20
C THR A 268 -26.14 -5.43 14.24
N VAL A 269 -25.51 -5.46 13.05
CA VAL A 269 -24.05 -5.61 12.93
C VAL A 269 -23.32 -4.39 13.45
N LYS A 270 -23.79 -3.16 13.18
CA LYS A 270 -23.22 -1.91 13.74
C LYS A 270 -23.28 -1.87 15.25
N LYS A 271 -24.42 -2.24 15.84
CA LYS A 271 -24.57 -2.28 17.30
C LYS A 271 -23.56 -3.26 17.93
N ARG A 272 -23.37 -4.40 17.30
CA ARG A 272 -22.40 -5.39 17.77
C ARG A 272 -20.97 -4.89 17.62
N PHE A 273 -20.61 -4.32 16.48
CA PHE A 273 -19.29 -3.70 16.21
C PHE A 273 -18.96 -2.65 17.28
N ASN A 274 -19.85 -1.69 17.52
CA ASN A 274 -19.63 -0.64 18.51
C ASN A 274 -19.41 -1.19 19.91
N LYS A 275 -20.16 -2.22 20.30
CA LYS A 275 -19.99 -2.88 21.62
C LYS A 275 -18.62 -3.56 21.74
N LEU A 276 -18.19 -4.28 20.71
CA LEU A 276 -16.88 -4.96 20.69
C LEU A 276 -15.74 -3.93 20.71
N ASN A 277 -15.85 -2.87 19.93
CA ASN A 277 -14.84 -1.83 19.86
C ASN A 277 -14.67 -1.09 21.20
N GLN A 278 -15.78 -0.82 21.91
CA GLN A 278 -15.70 -0.27 23.27
C GLN A 278 -14.98 -1.19 24.25
N LEU A 279 -15.24 -2.49 24.19
CA LEU A 279 -14.54 -3.48 25.02
C LEU A 279 -13.04 -3.51 24.73
N THR A 280 -12.66 -3.46 23.46
CA THR A 280 -11.25 -3.42 23.04
C THR A 280 -10.55 -2.17 23.56
N GLN A 281 -11.13 -0.98 23.39
CA GLN A 281 -10.58 0.26 23.91
C GLN A 281 -10.42 0.25 25.45
N THR A 282 -11.32 -0.41 26.17
CA THR A 282 -11.22 -0.56 27.61
C THR A 282 -10.03 -1.45 27.98
N ILE A 283 -9.85 -2.57 27.30
CA ILE A 283 -8.73 -3.50 27.53
C ILE A 283 -7.39 -2.83 27.24
N THR A 284 -7.26 -2.11 26.12
CA THR A 284 -6.03 -1.42 25.73
C THR A 284 -5.59 -0.31 26.71
N LYS A 285 -6.48 0.18 27.56
CA LYS A 285 -6.13 1.15 28.61
C LYS A 285 -5.46 0.52 29.83
N TYR A 286 -5.52 -0.79 29.99
CA TYR A 286 -4.95 -1.53 31.12
C TYR A 286 -3.66 -2.29 30.79
N PHE A 287 -3.20 -2.25 29.53
CA PHE A 287 -1.94 -2.77 29.03
C PHE A 287 -1.14 -1.66 28.32
#